data_2f468eb982dc45f1082167a357a4b975
#
_entry.id   2f468eb982dc45f1082167a357a4b975
#
_cell.length_a   1.000
_cell.length_b   1.000
_cell.length_c   1.000
_cell.angle_alpha   90.00
_cell.angle_beta   90.00
_cell.angle_gamma   90.00
#
_symmetry.space_group_name_H-M   'P 1'
#
loop_
_entity.id
_entity.type
_entity.pdbx_description
1 polymer ?
#
loop_
_entity_poly.entity_id
_entity_poly.type
_entity_poly.pdbx_seq_one_letter_code
_entity_poly.pdbx_strand_id
1 'polypeptide(L)'
;MPSWSEIITDVNLYSNAGTELDKKREMYLTQIHSITGRNVIAYYSGWLKTPDAPHVSIDEQDKNAFMTTVYKLDKAKGLDLILHTPGGDIAATESIVTYLKSLFNGDVRAFIPQISMSAGTMIAMSCREIIMGEQSSLGPIDPQMGGIACQAVIDEFKRAVSEVSANQASLGLWQTIISKYHPTFLTACENAVAWSAQLAEQWLKEVNPQIDFDKIKNVFLNHNKSYSHSRHLSCLLYTSPSPRDPKTS
;
A
#
# COMPACT_ATOMS: atom_id res chain seq x y z
N MET A 1 16.25 -5.54 21.30
CA MET A 1 16.45 -4.56 20.23
C MET A 1 16.49 -3.17 20.87
N PRO A 2 17.40 -2.28 20.44
CA PRO A 2 17.43 -0.92 20.97
C PRO A 2 16.14 -0.19 20.59
N SER A 3 15.68 0.71 21.47
CA SER A 3 14.57 1.60 21.21
C SER A 3 14.94 2.68 20.18
N TRP A 4 13.96 3.34 19.57
CA TRP A 4 14.22 4.43 18.65
C TRP A 4 15.02 5.57 19.29
N SER A 5 14.72 5.90 20.54
CA SER A 5 15.46 6.93 21.30
C SER A 5 16.93 6.56 21.51
N GLU A 6 17.23 5.30 21.80
CA GLU A 6 18.61 4.82 21.92
C GLU A 6 19.36 4.91 20.59
N ILE A 7 18.72 4.53 19.48
CA ILE A 7 19.30 4.64 18.14
C ILE A 7 19.61 6.12 17.79
N ILE A 8 18.67 7.04 18.03
CA ILE A 8 18.84 8.47 17.75
C ILE A 8 19.94 9.08 18.66
N THR A 9 19.98 8.69 19.93
CA THR A 9 21.04 9.16 20.84
C THR A 9 22.40 8.70 20.34
N ASP A 10 22.55 7.44 19.95
CA ASP A 10 23.77 6.87 19.41
C ASP A 10 24.21 7.60 18.11
N VAL A 11 23.26 7.82 17.18
CA VAL A 11 23.53 8.53 15.91
C VAL A 11 23.95 9.99 16.14
N ASN A 12 23.34 10.69 17.09
CA ASN A 12 23.62 12.10 17.37
C ASN A 12 24.99 12.33 18.04
N LEU A 13 25.65 11.27 18.52
CA LEU A 13 27.02 11.36 19.02
C LEU A 13 28.05 11.57 17.89
N TYR A 14 27.66 11.35 16.63
CA TYR A 14 28.57 11.46 15.49
C TYR A 14 28.37 12.77 14.73
N SER A 15 29.45 13.35 14.25
CA SER A 15 29.45 14.60 13.47
C SER A 15 28.76 14.47 12.09
N ASN A 16 28.49 13.24 11.61
CA ASN A 16 27.86 12.94 10.34
C ASN A 16 26.69 11.96 10.53
N ALA A 17 25.59 12.45 11.10
CA ALA A 17 24.42 11.65 11.46
C ALA A 17 23.80 10.89 10.26
N GLY A 18 23.84 11.45 9.05
CA GLY A 18 23.32 10.78 7.84
C GLY A 18 24.07 9.50 7.52
N THR A 19 25.39 9.54 7.52
CA THR A 19 26.25 8.36 7.27
C THR A 19 26.06 7.28 8.35
N GLU A 20 25.89 7.68 9.61
CA GLU A 20 25.66 6.71 10.69
C GLU A 20 24.29 6.04 10.61
N LEU A 21 23.27 6.75 10.20
CA LEU A 21 21.95 6.16 9.91
C LEU A 21 22.02 5.14 8.77
N ASP A 22 22.77 5.44 7.73
CA ASP A 22 22.94 4.51 6.60
C ASP A 22 23.69 3.25 7.02
N LYS A 23 24.75 3.36 7.82
CA LYS A 23 25.44 2.21 8.41
C LYS A 23 24.50 1.36 9.27
N LYS A 24 23.65 1.98 10.10
CA LYS A 24 22.67 1.25 10.91
C LYS A 24 21.65 0.53 10.03
N ARG A 25 21.14 1.16 8.96
CA ARG A 25 20.26 0.51 7.98
C ARG A 25 20.93 -0.70 7.35
N GLU A 26 22.14 -0.54 6.83
CA GLU A 26 22.90 -1.62 6.21
C GLU A 26 23.13 -2.78 7.18
N MET A 27 23.49 -2.49 8.43
CA MET A 27 23.66 -3.50 9.48
C MET A 27 22.37 -4.31 9.69
N TYR A 28 21.21 -3.66 9.84
CA TYR A 28 19.94 -4.37 10.06
C TYR A 28 19.49 -5.14 8.82
N LEU A 29 19.65 -4.59 7.61
CA LEU A 29 19.34 -5.31 6.38
C LEU A 29 20.21 -6.56 6.22
N THR A 30 21.50 -6.45 6.56
CA THR A 30 22.45 -7.59 6.57
C THR A 30 22.05 -8.63 7.61
N GLN A 31 21.58 -8.22 8.80
CA GLN A 31 21.08 -9.17 9.81
C GLN A 31 19.86 -9.92 9.33
N ILE A 32 18.89 -9.24 8.69
CA ILE A 32 17.71 -9.88 8.10
C ILE A 32 18.15 -10.88 7.01
N HIS A 33 19.04 -10.46 6.10
CA HIS A 33 19.61 -11.35 5.09
C HIS A 33 20.26 -12.60 5.72
N SER A 34 21.04 -12.44 6.78
CA SER A 34 21.71 -13.56 7.45
C SER A 34 20.74 -14.54 8.11
N ILE A 35 19.60 -14.04 8.61
CA ILE A 35 18.55 -14.86 9.23
C ILE A 35 17.72 -15.60 8.18
N THR A 36 17.38 -14.91 7.08
CA THR A 36 16.42 -15.43 6.08
C THR A 36 17.10 -16.13 4.91
N GLY A 37 18.37 -15.84 4.64
CA GLY A 37 19.11 -16.30 3.47
C GLY A 37 18.65 -15.67 2.16
N ARG A 38 17.70 -14.70 2.21
CA ARG A 38 17.03 -14.08 1.06
C ARG A 38 17.61 -12.71 0.74
N ASN A 39 17.38 -12.22 -0.48
CA ASN A 39 17.67 -10.82 -0.78
C ASN A 39 16.75 -9.92 0.06
N VAL A 40 17.27 -8.78 0.52
CA VAL A 40 16.51 -7.82 1.33
C VAL A 40 16.60 -6.44 0.69
N ILE A 41 15.46 -5.82 0.45
CA ILE A 41 15.37 -4.44 -0.05
C ILE A 41 14.43 -3.66 0.87
N ALA A 42 14.83 -2.46 1.27
CA ALA A 42 13.96 -1.51 1.95
C ALA A 42 13.46 -0.46 0.96
N TYR A 43 12.14 -0.45 0.74
CA TYR A 43 11.43 0.63 0.08
C TYR A 43 10.80 1.52 1.15
N TYR A 44 11.38 2.68 1.33
CA TYR A 44 11.02 3.59 2.42
C TYR A 44 10.75 5.00 1.90
N SER A 45 9.59 5.53 2.21
CA SER A 45 9.24 6.94 2.00
C SER A 45 9.31 7.75 3.29
N GLY A 46 9.86 8.95 3.21
CA GLY A 46 9.97 9.90 4.33
C GLY A 46 8.74 10.80 4.54
N TRP A 47 7.60 10.52 3.91
CA TRP A 47 6.42 11.41 3.89
C TRP A 47 5.91 11.85 5.26
N LEU A 48 6.10 11.03 6.30
CA LEU A 48 5.67 11.39 7.66
C LEU A 48 6.40 12.60 8.24
N LYS A 49 7.62 12.86 7.79
CA LYS A 49 8.43 14.03 8.21
C LYS A 49 8.43 15.13 7.16
N THR A 50 8.38 14.77 5.89
CA THR A 50 8.51 15.68 4.75
C THR A 50 7.43 15.36 3.72
N PRO A 51 6.12 15.59 4.03
CA PRO A 51 5.01 15.20 3.17
C PRO A 51 5.04 15.90 1.79
N ASP A 52 5.60 17.10 1.75
CA ASP A 52 5.68 17.92 0.52
C ASP A 52 6.97 17.69 -0.29
N ALA A 53 7.83 16.76 0.15
CA ALA A 53 9.03 16.44 -0.63
C ALA A 53 8.64 15.74 -1.95
N PRO A 54 9.40 15.96 -3.05
CA PRO A 54 9.15 15.23 -4.30
C PRO A 54 9.36 13.72 -4.10
N HIS A 55 8.63 12.92 -4.87
CA HIS A 55 8.76 11.45 -4.89
C HIS A 55 8.55 10.75 -3.54
N VAL A 56 7.70 11.31 -2.68
CA VAL A 56 7.30 10.63 -1.43
C VAL A 56 6.23 9.56 -1.66
N SER A 57 5.47 9.66 -2.74
CA SER A 57 4.50 8.67 -3.18
C SER A 57 5.10 7.79 -4.28
N ILE A 58 4.57 6.56 -4.42
CA ILE A 58 4.98 5.64 -5.49
C ILE A 58 4.75 6.30 -6.85
N ASP A 59 5.79 6.34 -7.68
CA ASP A 59 5.76 6.88 -9.05
C ASP A 59 6.59 6.02 -10.03
N GLU A 60 6.61 6.40 -11.30
CA GLU A 60 7.35 5.68 -12.35
C GLU A 60 8.87 5.62 -12.12
N GLN A 61 9.45 6.53 -11.33
CA GLN A 61 10.88 6.53 -11.06
C GLN A 61 11.29 5.41 -10.10
N ASP A 62 10.36 4.97 -9.23
CA ASP A 62 10.61 3.87 -8.30
C ASP A 62 10.94 2.57 -9.04
N LYS A 63 10.33 2.33 -10.21
CA LYS A 63 10.69 1.17 -11.03
C LYS A 63 12.16 1.20 -11.44
N ASN A 64 12.70 2.35 -11.83
CA ASN A 64 14.11 2.50 -12.18
C ASN A 64 15.03 2.28 -10.97
N ALA A 65 14.59 2.74 -9.79
CA ALA A 65 15.29 2.50 -8.53
C ALA A 65 15.32 0.99 -8.20
N PHE A 66 14.21 0.28 -8.35
CA PHE A 66 14.16 -1.17 -8.20
C PHE A 66 15.06 -1.87 -9.21
N MET A 67 15.00 -1.51 -10.51
CA MET A 67 15.86 -2.11 -11.54
C MET A 67 17.35 -1.99 -11.19
N THR A 68 17.77 -0.82 -10.72
CA THR A 68 19.16 -0.58 -10.29
C THR A 68 19.52 -1.43 -9.07
N THR A 69 18.64 -1.46 -8.08
CA THR A 69 18.90 -2.16 -6.80
C THR A 69 18.97 -3.68 -6.98
N VAL A 70 18.09 -4.26 -7.82
CA VAL A 70 18.04 -5.72 -8.01
C VAL A 70 19.07 -6.26 -8.99
N TYR A 71 19.78 -5.41 -9.73
CA TYR A 71 20.63 -5.81 -10.87
C TYR A 71 21.61 -6.95 -10.55
N LYS A 72 22.31 -6.88 -9.42
CA LYS A 72 23.35 -7.84 -9.02
C LYS A 72 22.85 -8.91 -8.02
N LEU A 73 21.58 -8.91 -7.65
CA LEU A 73 21.06 -9.86 -6.67
C LEU A 73 20.89 -11.24 -7.30
N ASP A 74 21.10 -12.28 -6.50
CA ASP A 74 20.79 -13.67 -6.87
C ASP A 74 19.26 -13.89 -6.78
N LYS A 75 18.60 -13.96 -7.94
CA LYS A 75 17.13 -14.08 -8.02
C LYS A 75 16.59 -15.38 -7.46
N ALA A 76 17.40 -16.45 -7.42
CA ALA A 76 17.00 -17.74 -6.86
C ALA A 76 16.78 -17.69 -5.33
N LYS A 77 17.33 -16.68 -4.64
CA LYS A 77 17.13 -16.49 -3.20
C LYS A 77 15.79 -15.81 -2.84
N GLY A 78 14.98 -15.44 -3.83
CA GLY A 78 13.77 -14.66 -3.58
C GLY A 78 14.05 -13.27 -3.02
N LEU A 79 12.98 -12.54 -2.64
CA LEU A 79 13.07 -11.17 -2.14
C LEU A 79 12.24 -10.98 -0.87
N ASP A 80 12.85 -10.39 0.16
CA ASP A 80 12.20 -9.82 1.32
C ASP A 80 12.14 -8.30 1.13
N LEU A 81 10.94 -7.77 0.88
CA LEU A 81 10.69 -6.37 0.60
C LEU A 81 10.12 -5.68 1.85
N ILE A 82 10.91 -4.81 2.44
CA ILE A 82 10.47 -3.99 3.58
C ILE A 82 9.76 -2.77 3.01
N LEU A 83 8.46 -2.61 3.33
CA LEU A 83 7.60 -1.56 2.81
C LEU A 83 7.23 -0.53 3.88
N HIS A 84 7.51 0.74 3.59
CA HIS A 84 7.03 1.89 4.39
C HIS A 84 6.69 3.04 3.44
N THR A 85 5.40 3.20 3.11
CA THR A 85 4.96 4.12 2.04
C THR A 85 3.52 4.61 2.25
N PRO A 86 3.20 5.84 1.82
CA PRO A 86 1.82 6.31 1.77
C PRO A 86 1.00 5.69 0.63
N GLY A 87 1.66 4.99 -0.30
CA GLY A 87 1.09 4.58 -1.57
C GLY A 87 1.45 5.53 -2.70
N GLY A 88 0.65 5.56 -3.76
CA GLY A 88 0.88 6.43 -4.91
C GLY A 88 0.16 5.96 -6.17
N ASP A 89 0.80 6.10 -7.31
CA ASP A 89 0.22 5.81 -8.62
C ASP A 89 -0.01 4.30 -8.84
N ILE A 90 -1.19 3.95 -9.35
CA ILE A 90 -1.59 2.56 -9.57
C ILE A 90 -0.87 1.93 -10.77
N ALA A 91 -0.59 2.70 -11.83
CA ALA A 91 0.11 2.20 -13.01
C ALA A 91 1.58 1.91 -12.68
N ALA A 92 2.23 2.81 -11.95
CA ALA A 92 3.58 2.60 -11.43
C ALA A 92 3.63 1.36 -10.52
N THR A 93 2.62 1.21 -9.65
CA THR A 93 2.48 0.05 -8.75
C THR A 93 2.36 -1.26 -9.52
N GLU A 94 1.47 -1.33 -10.51
CA GLU A 94 1.31 -2.51 -11.37
C GLU A 94 2.61 -2.86 -12.09
N SER A 95 3.30 -1.84 -12.61
CA SER A 95 4.58 -1.98 -13.31
C SER A 95 5.68 -2.55 -12.39
N ILE A 96 5.77 -2.06 -11.15
CA ILE A 96 6.72 -2.55 -10.13
C ILE A 96 6.39 -3.99 -9.73
N VAL A 97 5.13 -4.28 -9.41
CA VAL A 97 4.68 -5.62 -9.02
C VAL A 97 4.97 -6.64 -10.11
N THR A 98 4.57 -6.33 -11.35
CA THR A 98 4.82 -7.21 -12.50
C THR A 98 6.30 -7.48 -12.69
N TYR A 99 7.14 -6.46 -12.58
CA TYR A 99 8.58 -6.57 -12.69
C TYR A 99 9.19 -7.47 -11.59
N LEU A 100 8.86 -7.20 -10.33
CA LEU A 100 9.41 -7.97 -9.21
C LEU A 100 8.93 -9.43 -9.22
N LYS A 101 7.66 -9.67 -9.50
CA LYS A 101 7.11 -11.03 -9.61
C LYS A 101 7.76 -11.81 -10.74
N SER A 102 7.94 -11.20 -11.91
CA SER A 102 8.65 -11.83 -13.03
C SER A 102 10.10 -12.16 -12.67
N LEU A 103 10.79 -11.25 -12.00
CA LEU A 103 12.22 -11.37 -11.71
C LEU A 103 12.52 -12.44 -10.64
N PHE A 104 11.67 -12.54 -9.62
CA PHE A 104 11.82 -13.48 -8.50
C PHE A 104 10.88 -14.69 -8.59
N ASN A 105 10.24 -14.91 -9.75
CA ASN A 105 9.28 -16.00 -9.96
C ASN A 105 8.18 -16.05 -8.89
N GLY A 106 7.65 -14.90 -8.51
CA GLY A 106 6.63 -14.73 -7.47
C GLY A 106 7.13 -14.92 -6.02
N ASP A 107 8.40 -15.27 -5.81
CA ASP A 107 8.96 -15.47 -4.47
C ASP A 107 9.37 -14.15 -3.81
N VAL A 108 8.38 -13.30 -3.58
CA VAL A 108 8.51 -12.01 -2.87
C VAL A 108 7.68 -12.06 -1.59
N ARG A 109 8.28 -11.63 -0.45
CA ARG A 109 7.57 -11.45 0.82
C ARG A 109 7.59 -9.98 1.20
N ALA A 110 6.49 -9.47 1.74
CA ALA A 110 6.39 -8.11 2.24
C ALA A 110 6.56 -8.07 3.76
N PHE A 111 7.46 -7.22 4.23
CA PHE A 111 7.60 -6.87 5.64
C PHE A 111 7.07 -5.46 5.85
N ILE A 112 6.08 -5.32 6.73
CA ILE A 112 5.48 -4.03 7.07
C ILE A 112 5.91 -3.64 8.48
N PRO A 113 6.99 -2.86 8.65
CA PRO A 113 7.47 -2.51 10.00
C PRO A 113 6.52 -1.56 10.73
N GLN A 114 5.84 -0.68 10.00
CA GLN A 114 4.91 0.29 10.58
C GLN A 114 3.68 0.49 9.69
N ILE A 115 3.83 1.10 8.50
CA ILE A 115 2.71 1.51 7.66
C ILE A 115 3.02 1.24 6.19
N SER A 116 2.05 0.63 5.48
CA SER A 116 2.04 0.55 4.02
C SER A 116 0.62 0.82 3.53
N MET A 117 0.39 2.01 2.96
CA MET A 117 -0.95 2.51 2.65
C MET A 117 -1.26 2.39 1.16
N SER A 118 -2.55 2.31 0.81
CA SER A 118 -3.04 2.43 -0.57
C SER A 118 -2.28 1.51 -1.54
N ALA A 119 -1.62 2.06 -2.55
CA ALA A 119 -0.79 1.30 -3.50
C ALA A 119 0.31 0.46 -2.81
N GLY A 120 0.83 0.89 -1.65
CA GLY A 120 1.73 0.08 -0.84
C GLY A 120 1.05 -1.17 -0.25
N THR A 121 -0.23 -1.07 0.14
CA THR A 121 -1.04 -2.23 0.50
C THR A 121 -1.21 -3.17 -0.69
N MET A 122 -1.42 -2.63 -1.90
CA MET A 122 -1.54 -3.43 -3.12
C MET A 122 -0.24 -4.19 -3.44
N ILE A 123 0.93 -3.57 -3.27
CA ILE A 123 2.23 -4.27 -3.39
C ILE A 123 2.30 -5.40 -2.37
N ALA A 124 1.93 -5.16 -1.10
CA ALA A 124 1.94 -6.21 -0.08
C ALA A 124 1.02 -7.38 -0.44
N MET A 125 -0.20 -7.09 -0.93
CA MET A 125 -1.18 -8.12 -1.38
C MET A 125 -0.68 -8.96 -2.56
N SER A 126 0.22 -8.43 -3.37
CA SER A 126 0.83 -9.16 -4.49
C SER A 126 1.92 -10.14 -4.06
N CYS A 127 2.42 -10.02 -2.83
CA CYS A 127 3.49 -10.84 -2.29
C CYS A 127 2.98 -12.19 -1.80
N ARG A 128 3.83 -13.22 -1.85
CA ARG A 128 3.54 -14.56 -1.38
C ARG A 128 3.16 -14.61 0.11
N GLU A 129 3.73 -13.71 0.90
CA GLU A 129 3.55 -13.63 2.35
C GLU A 129 3.64 -12.18 2.80
N ILE A 130 2.79 -11.79 3.74
CA ILE A 130 2.84 -10.47 4.40
C ILE A 130 3.18 -10.69 5.86
N ILE A 131 4.28 -10.07 6.30
CA ILE A 131 4.79 -10.17 7.68
C ILE A 131 4.56 -8.83 8.37
N MET A 132 3.77 -8.85 9.42
CA MET A 132 3.35 -7.68 10.18
C MET A 132 3.59 -7.89 11.67
N GLY A 133 4.03 -6.85 12.37
CA GLY A 133 4.03 -6.79 13.82
C GLY A 133 2.72 -6.20 14.39
N GLU A 134 2.56 -6.20 15.71
CA GLU A 134 1.36 -5.64 16.39
C GLU A 134 1.17 -4.15 16.09
N GLN A 135 2.27 -3.40 15.86
CA GLN A 135 2.27 -1.99 15.51
C GLN A 135 2.04 -1.71 14.03
N SER A 136 2.02 -2.75 13.20
CA SER A 136 1.95 -2.59 11.74
C SER A 136 0.53 -2.35 11.27
N SER A 137 0.38 -1.56 10.23
CA SER A 137 -0.91 -1.34 9.58
C SER A 137 -0.79 -1.26 8.06
N LEU A 138 -1.83 -1.74 7.40
CA LEU A 138 -2.13 -1.52 6.00
C LEU A 138 -3.22 -0.46 5.87
N GLY A 139 -3.37 0.13 4.69
CA GLY A 139 -4.45 1.08 4.41
C GLY A 139 -5.46 0.55 3.40
N PRO A 140 -6.63 1.21 3.29
CA PRO A 140 -7.56 0.98 2.20
C PRO A 140 -6.88 1.18 0.85
N ILE A 141 -7.39 0.47 -0.16
CA ILE A 141 -6.92 0.58 -1.55
C ILE A 141 -7.99 1.21 -2.45
N ASP A 142 -8.94 1.95 -1.85
CA ASP A 142 -9.93 2.72 -2.57
C ASP A 142 -9.26 3.87 -3.33
N PRO A 143 -9.43 3.97 -4.68
CA PRO A 143 -8.76 4.99 -5.48
C PRO A 143 -9.18 6.40 -5.12
N GLN A 144 -8.22 7.33 -5.17
CA GLN A 144 -8.42 8.76 -4.96
C GLN A 144 -8.01 9.52 -6.23
N MET A 145 -8.76 10.54 -6.59
CA MET A 145 -8.39 11.49 -7.65
C MET A 145 -8.49 12.91 -7.11
N GLY A 146 -7.35 13.63 -7.09
CA GLY A 146 -7.30 14.98 -6.52
C GLY A 146 -7.72 15.04 -5.04
N GLY A 147 -7.45 13.97 -4.26
CA GLY A 147 -7.84 13.86 -2.85
C GLY A 147 -9.31 13.49 -2.62
N ILE A 148 -10.06 13.19 -3.69
CA ILE A 148 -11.48 12.80 -3.61
C ILE A 148 -11.59 11.29 -3.86
N ALA A 149 -12.29 10.58 -2.97
CA ALA A 149 -12.54 9.16 -3.14
C ALA A 149 -13.42 8.88 -4.36
N CYS A 150 -12.92 8.10 -5.33
CA CYS A 150 -13.65 7.77 -6.55
C CYS A 150 -15.00 7.12 -6.25
N GLN A 151 -15.09 6.25 -5.25
CA GLN A 151 -16.34 5.61 -4.85
C GLN A 151 -17.37 6.64 -4.34
N ALA A 152 -16.93 7.67 -3.60
CA ALA A 152 -17.84 8.73 -3.13
C ALA A 152 -18.45 9.51 -4.30
N VAL A 153 -17.67 9.79 -5.35
CA VAL A 153 -18.17 10.42 -6.58
C VAL A 153 -19.21 9.55 -7.25
N ILE A 154 -18.93 8.27 -7.44
CA ILE A 154 -19.87 7.30 -8.04
C ILE A 154 -21.19 7.25 -7.26
N ASP A 155 -21.09 7.20 -5.93
CA ASP A 155 -22.25 7.13 -5.05
C ASP A 155 -23.05 8.45 -5.07
N GLU A 156 -22.40 9.60 -5.20
CA GLU A 156 -23.06 10.90 -5.32
C GLU A 156 -23.87 11.00 -6.63
N PHE A 157 -23.33 10.54 -7.75
CA PHE A 157 -24.06 10.49 -9.02
C PHE A 157 -25.26 9.53 -8.93
N LYS A 158 -25.12 8.36 -8.32
CA LYS A 158 -26.23 7.43 -8.09
C LYS A 158 -27.32 8.06 -7.20
N ARG A 159 -26.90 8.75 -6.14
CA ARG A 159 -27.78 9.48 -5.25
C ARG A 159 -28.55 10.58 -5.98
N ALA A 160 -27.88 11.34 -6.86
CA ALA A 160 -28.52 12.38 -7.67
C ALA A 160 -29.64 11.81 -8.52
N VAL A 161 -29.38 10.71 -9.24
CA VAL A 161 -30.40 10.03 -10.07
C VAL A 161 -31.58 9.57 -9.20
N SER A 162 -31.32 8.96 -8.07
CA SER A 162 -32.36 8.45 -7.15
C SER A 162 -33.19 9.58 -6.56
N GLU A 163 -32.60 10.66 -6.08
CA GLU A 163 -33.31 11.78 -5.47
C GLU A 163 -34.16 12.56 -6.50
N VAL A 164 -33.64 12.80 -7.70
CA VAL A 164 -34.38 13.47 -8.77
C VAL A 164 -35.54 12.61 -9.25
N SER A 165 -35.36 11.29 -9.32
CA SER A 165 -36.43 10.37 -9.67
C SER A 165 -37.57 10.35 -8.62
N ALA A 166 -37.22 10.49 -7.35
CA ALA A 166 -38.20 10.53 -6.26
C ALA A 166 -38.82 11.91 -6.08
N ASN A 167 -38.11 12.99 -6.35
CA ASN A 167 -38.60 14.37 -6.20
C ASN A 167 -37.99 15.29 -7.26
N GLN A 168 -38.76 15.62 -8.29
CA GLN A 168 -38.34 16.50 -9.39
C GLN A 168 -37.88 17.89 -8.93
N ALA A 169 -38.31 18.36 -7.76
CA ALA A 169 -37.88 19.66 -7.22
C ALA A 169 -36.42 19.70 -6.86
N SER A 170 -35.74 18.53 -6.65
CA SER A 170 -34.32 18.44 -6.40
C SER A 170 -33.44 18.61 -7.65
N LEU A 171 -34.00 18.61 -8.85
CA LEU A 171 -33.26 18.68 -10.12
C LEU A 171 -32.34 19.90 -10.19
N GLY A 172 -32.80 21.10 -9.84
CA GLY A 172 -31.99 22.32 -9.89
C GLY A 172 -30.79 22.29 -8.94
N LEU A 173 -30.96 21.70 -7.76
CA LEU A 173 -29.87 21.49 -6.81
C LEU A 173 -28.80 20.56 -7.40
N TRP A 174 -29.22 19.41 -7.89
CA TRP A 174 -28.30 18.41 -8.47
C TRP A 174 -27.62 18.89 -9.75
N GLN A 175 -28.32 19.63 -10.61
CA GLN A 175 -27.67 20.28 -11.76
C GLN A 175 -26.52 21.22 -11.34
N THR A 176 -26.72 21.98 -10.26
CA THR A 176 -25.69 22.88 -9.74
C THR A 176 -24.50 22.10 -9.17
N ILE A 177 -24.72 21.00 -8.45
CA ILE A 177 -23.67 20.15 -7.89
C ILE A 177 -22.89 19.46 -9.01
N ILE A 178 -23.60 18.76 -9.89
CA ILE A 178 -22.98 17.97 -10.97
C ILE A 178 -22.20 18.84 -11.95
N SER A 179 -22.64 20.09 -12.19
CA SER A 179 -21.91 21.03 -13.05
C SER A 179 -20.52 21.43 -12.55
N LYS A 180 -20.16 21.08 -11.30
CA LYS A 180 -18.82 21.29 -10.75
C LYS A 180 -17.82 20.20 -11.14
N TYR A 181 -18.33 19.07 -11.60
CA TYR A 181 -17.48 17.97 -12.06
C TYR A 181 -17.08 18.15 -13.53
N HIS A 182 -15.83 17.80 -13.82
CA HIS A 182 -15.39 17.75 -15.22
C HIS A 182 -16.12 16.63 -15.97
N PRO A 183 -16.57 16.85 -17.22
CA PRO A 183 -17.04 15.76 -18.07
C PRO A 183 -16.02 14.61 -18.08
N THR A 184 -16.46 13.36 -18.08
CA THR A 184 -15.63 12.15 -17.98
C THR A 184 -15.06 11.83 -16.60
N PHE A 185 -15.17 12.72 -15.60
CA PHE A 185 -14.63 12.46 -14.27
C PHE A 185 -15.29 11.25 -13.59
N LEU A 186 -16.60 11.10 -13.74
CA LEU A 186 -17.32 9.91 -13.26
C LEU A 186 -16.76 8.63 -13.87
N THR A 187 -16.62 8.59 -15.20
CA THR A 187 -16.05 7.42 -15.90
C THR A 187 -14.61 7.14 -15.46
N ALA A 188 -13.81 8.18 -15.24
CA ALA A 188 -12.45 8.01 -14.72
C ALA A 188 -12.46 7.37 -13.31
N CYS A 189 -13.38 7.79 -12.44
CA CYS A 189 -13.57 7.20 -11.11
C CYS A 189 -14.00 5.73 -11.20
N GLU A 190 -14.97 5.41 -12.08
CA GLU A 190 -15.44 4.04 -12.30
C GLU A 190 -14.31 3.13 -12.79
N ASN A 191 -13.51 3.60 -13.74
CA ASN A 191 -12.37 2.86 -14.25
C ASN A 191 -11.30 2.63 -13.17
N ALA A 192 -10.99 3.63 -12.36
CA ALA A 192 -10.01 3.51 -11.28
C ALA A 192 -10.45 2.49 -10.23
N VAL A 193 -11.71 2.51 -9.82
CA VAL A 193 -12.28 1.54 -8.87
C VAL A 193 -12.26 0.12 -9.45
N ALA A 194 -12.65 -0.03 -10.71
CA ALA A 194 -12.66 -1.33 -11.39
C ALA A 194 -11.22 -1.89 -11.52
N TRP A 195 -10.26 -1.06 -11.91
CA TRP A 195 -8.87 -1.46 -12.09
C TRP A 195 -8.20 -1.86 -10.76
N SER A 196 -8.35 -1.06 -9.70
CA SER A 196 -7.85 -1.41 -8.37
C SER A 196 -8.40 -2.76 -7.87
N ALA A 197 -9.71 -2.98 -8.05
CA ALA A 197 -10.33 -4.24 -7.67
C ALA A 197 -9.81 -5.42 -8.48
N GLN A 198 -9.68 -5.25 -9.81
CA GLN A 198 -9.16 -6.29 -10.70
C GLN A 198 -7.73 -6.70 -10.34
N LEU A 199 -6.84 -5.74 -10.14
CA LEU A 199 -5.44 -6.02 -9.78
C LEU A 199 -5.34 -6.71 -8.42
N ALA A 200 -6.05 -6.22 -7.41
CA ALA A 200 -6.04 -6.83 -6.09
C ALA A 200 -6.58 -8.27 -6.13
N GLU A 201 -7.67 -8.51 -6.84
CA GLU A 201 -8.24 -9.84 -7.00
C GLU A 201 -7.28 -10.79 -7.72
N GLN A 202 -6.71 -10.35 -8.84
CA GLN A 202 -5.76 -11.13 -9.62
C GLN A 202 -4.56 -11.53 -8.75
N TRP A 203 -3.91 -10.58 -8.10
CA TRP A 203 -2.70 -10.85 -7.33
C TRP A 203 -2.96 -11.74 -6.11
N LEU A 204 -4.05 -11.51 -5.39
CA LEU A 204 -4.42 -12.34 -4.26
C LEU A 204 -4.77 -13.78 -4.68
N LYS A 205 -5.47 -13.98 -5.80
CA LYS A 205 -5.79 -15.31 -6.33
C LYS A 205 -4.57 -16.04 -6.88
N GLU A 206 -3.58 -15.34 -7.42
CA GLU A 206 -2.30 -15.93 -7.82
C GLU A 206 -1.54 -16.50 -6.60
N VAL A 207 -1.64 -15.85 -5.43
CA VAL A 207 -1.03 -16.31 -4.17
C VAL A 207 -1.86 -17.40 -3.50
N ASN A 208 -3.17 -17.21 -3.44
CA ASN A 208 -4.12 -18.14 -2.83
C ASN A 208 -5.40 -18.25 -3.67
N PRO A 209 -5.51 -19.25 -4.56
CA PRO A 209 -6.69 -19.42 -5.42
C PRO A 209 -8.02 -19.59 -4.68
N GLN A 210 -7.98 -19.97 -3.39
CA GLN A 210 -9.17 -20.19 -2.57
C GLN A 210 -9.55 -18.97 -1.73
N ILE A 211 -8.90 -17.82 -1.94
CA ILE A 211 -9.17 -16.62 -1.13
C ILE A 211 -10.59 -16.11 -1.37
N ASP A 212 -11.28 -15.77 -0.28
CA ASP A 212 -12.58 -15.09 -0.35
C ASP A 212 -12.35 -13.59 -0.61
N PHE A 213 -12.30 -13.24 -1.91
CA PHE A 213 -12.04 -11.87 -2.33
C PHE A 213 -13.14 -10.90 -1.89
N ASP A 214 -14.39 -11.32 -1.74
CA ASP A 214 -15.48 -10.46 -1.29
C ASP A 214 -15.26 -9.95 0.14
N LYS A 215 -14.66 -10.75 1.01
CA LYS A 215 -14.25 -10.30 2.34
C LYS A 215 -13.16 -9.24 2.25
N ILE A 216 -12.14 -9.47 1.44
CA ILE A 216 -11.04 -8.51 1.22
C ILE A 216 -11.57 -7.21 0.63
N LYS A 217 -12.39 -7.30 -0.41
CA LYS A 217 -13.03 -6.15 -1.06
C LYS A 217 -13.84 -5.31 -0.07
N ASN A 218 -14.60 -5.96 0.81
CA ASN A 218 -15.39 -5.26 1.84
C ASN A 218 -14.54 -4.48 2.84
N VAL A 219 -13.31 -4.92 3.09
CA VAL A 219 -12.39 -4.31 4.07
C VAL A 219 -11.56 -3.21 3.42
N PHE A 220 -10.96 -3.49 2.27
CA PHE A 220 -9.91 -2.66 1.68
C PHE A 220 -10.39 -1.75 0.55
N LEU A 221 -11.47 -2.12 -0.16
CA LEU A 221 -12.00 -1.37 -1.31
C LEU A 221 -13.32 -0.64 -1.01
N ASN A 222 -13.99 -0.96 0.12
CA ASN A 222 -15.27 -0.35 0.44
C ASN A 222 -15.07 0.96 1.22
N HIS A 223 -15.01 2.09 0.50
CA HIS A 223 -14.85 3.42 1.08
C HIS A 223 -15.90 3.71 2.15
N ASN A 224 -17.16 3.31 1.96
CA ASN A 224 -18.25 3.54 2.91
C ASN A 224 -18.06 2.80 4.23
N LYS A 225 -17.29 1.71 4.26
CA LYS A 225 -16.94 0.96 5.48
C LYS A 225 -15.61 1.40 6.09
N SER A 226 -14.68 1.87 5.27
CA SER A 226 -13.41 2.41 5.76
C SER A 226 -13.58 3.81 6.35
N TYR A 227 -14.59 4.57 5.94
CA TYR A 227 -14.87 5.97 6.31
C TYR A 227 -13.76 6.96 5.97
N SER A 228 -12.57 6.51 5.73
CA SER A 228 -11.41 7.34 5.38
C SER A 228 -10.35 6.51 4.65
N HIS A 229 -9.76 7.07 3.62
CA HIS A 229 -8.60 6.49 2.93
C HIS A 229 -7.37 6.37 3.85
N SER A 230 -7.29 7.22 4.88
CA SER A 230 -6.20 7.21 5.87
C SER A 230 -6.44 6.23 7.02
N ARG A 231 -7.45 5.35 6.93
CA ARG A 231 -7.74 4.38 7.98
C ARG A 231 -6.63 3.34 8.09
N HIS A 232 -6.15 3.12 9.31
CA HIS A 232 -5.19 2.08 9.63
C HIS A 232 -5.88 0.75 9.89
N LEU A 233 -5.56 -0.25 9.10
CA LEU A 233 -6.05 -1.61 9.22
C LEU A 233 -4.93 -2.45 9.87
N SER A 234 -5.04 -2.66 11.19
CA SER A 234 -4.04 -3.40 11.96
C SER A 234 -4.13 -4.91 11.71
N CYS A 235 -3.02 -5.62 11.91
CA CYS A 235 -2.95 -7.08 11.78
C CYS A 235 -3.96 -7.80 12.69
N LEU A 236 -4.26 -7.25 13.89
CA LEU A 236 -5.18 -7.83 14.86
C LEU A 236 -6.64 -7.88 14.37
N LEU A 237 -7.01 -7.05 13.39
CA LEU A 237 -8.37 -7.02 12.86
C LEU A 237 -8.65 -8.14 11.85
N TYR A 238 -7.61 -8.76 11.26
CA TYR A 238 -7.76 -9.63 10.07
C TYR A 238 -6.96 -10.92 10.13
N THR A 239 -6.18 -11.16 11.20
CA THR A 239 -5.50 -12.43 11.40
C THR A 239 -6.34 -13.33 12.29
N SER A 240 -6.65 -14.54 11.82
CA SER A 240 -6.97 -15.64 12.74
C SER A 240 -5.75 -15.88 13.64
N PRO A 241 -5.93 -16.19 14.94
CA PRO A 241 -4.81 -16.46 15.82
C PRO A 241 -3.90 -17.52 15.18
N SER A 242 -2.63 -17.16 15.03
CA SER A 242 -1.64 -18.12 14.52
C SER A 242 -1.49 -19.25 15.55
N PRO A 243 -1.42 -20.53 15.13
CA PRO A 243 -1.11 -21.64 16.02
C PRO A 243 0.23 -21.52 16.76
N ARG A 244 1.02 -20.48 16.45
CA ARG A 244 2.33 -20.17 17.04
C ARG A 244 2.29 -18.96 17.99
N ASP A 245 1.12 -18.45 18.34
CA ASP A 245 1.02 -17.36 19.32
C ASP A 245 1.37 -17.90 20.72
N PRO A 246 2.46 -17.41 21.36
CA PRO A 246 2.90 -17.93 22.67
C PRO A 246 1.95 -17.57 23.83
N LYS A 247 0.85 -16.87 23.57
CA LYS A 247 -0.20 -16.55 24.57
C LYS A 247 -1.32 -17.59 24.65
N THR A 248 -1.25 -18.65 23.87
CA THR A 248 -2.26 -19.75 23.88
C THR A 248 -1.76 -21.06 24.47
N SER A 249 -0.73 -21.03 25.31
CA SER A 249 -0.30 -22.18 26.11
C SER A 249 -0.46 -21.94 27.60
#